data_852cc3df1b724f5e5d5116336223f4fc
#
_entry.id   852cc3df1b724f5e5d5116336223f4fc
#
_cell.length_a   1.000
_cell.length_b   1.000
_cell.length_c   1.000
_cell.angle_alpha   90.00
_cell.angle_beta   90.00
_cell.angle_gamma   90.00
#
_symmetry.space_group_name_H-M   'P 1'
#
loop_
_entity.id
_entity.type
_entity.pdbx_description
1 polymer ?
#
loop_
_entity_poly.entity_id
_entity_poly.type
_entity_poly.pdbx_seq_one_letter_code
_entity_poly.pdbx_strand_id
1 'polypeptide(L)'
;IADGAEKESLAVKIRTVPKVSSNAEATEPSVPESGEVYCTKKDLINCSGLALGSPTRFGSMAAPMKYFLDSTGELWANNELENKPGCVFTSTGSMHGGQEMTLFNMLTFLLHQGMICVGSPYSVKAMNETKSGGTPYGPSHVSSFNNSIELTPHEYQIAHATGQRVAKLINTLD
;
A
#
# COMPACT_ATOMS: atom_id res chain seq x y z
N ILE A 1 -1.08 8.98 2.72
CA ILE A 1 -0.58 8.81 1.34
C ILE A 1 -1.54 9.47 0.36
N ALA A 2 -2.84 9.15 0.41
CA ALA A 2 -3.85 9.76 -0.46
C ALA A 2 -3.77 11.29 -0.45
N ASP A 3 -3.81 11.91 0.74
CA ASP A 3 -3.70 13.36 0.92
C ASP A 3 -2.42 13.95 0.29
N GLY A 4 -1.32 13.18 0.32
CA GLY A 4 -0.06 13.58 -0.29
C GLY A 4 -0.12 13.58 -1.82
N ALA A 5 -0.77 12.57 -2.40
CA ALA A 5 -0.95 12.48 -3.85
C ALA A 5 -1.94 13.54 -4.37
N GLU A 6 -3.02 13.81 -3.64
CA GLU A 6 -4.01 14.84 -3.98
C GLU A 6 -3.41 16.26 -3.99
N LYS A 7 -2.42 16.53 -3.14
CA LYS A 7 -1.69 17.81 -3.16
C LYS A 7 -0.88 18.05 -4.45
N GLU A 8 -0.53 16.98 -5.16
CA GLU A 8 0.12 17.07 -6.47
C GLU A 8 -0.91 16.98 -7.62
N SER A 9 -2.18 17.28 -7.33
CA SER A 9 -3.30 17.37 -8.28
C SER A 9 -3.70 16.06 -8.95
N LEU A 10 -3.38 14.90 -8.32
CA LEU A 10 -3.86 13.60 -8.79
C LEU A 10 -5.19 13.21 -8.14
N ALA A 11 -6.09 12.66 -8.94
CA ALA A 11 -7.29 12.01 -8.41
C ALA A 11 -6.94 10.68 -7.77
N VAL A 12 -7.28 10.53 -6.49
CA VAL A 12 -7.01 9.29 -5.72
C VAL A 12 -8.28 8.46 -5.61
N LYS A 13 -8.15 7.16 -5.85
CA LYS A 13 -9.22 6.17 -5.61
C LYS A 13 -8.77 5.18 -4.56
N ILE A 14 -9.41 5.18 -3.40
CA ILE A 14 -9.17 4.18 -2.35
C ILE A 14 -9.99 2.92 -2.68
N ARG A 15 -9.38 1.74 -2.54
CA ARG A 15 -9.97 0.42 -2.78
C ARG A 15 -9.58 -0.55 -1.67
N THR A 16 -10.42 -1.52 -1.42
CA THR A 16 -10.16 -2.63 -0.50
C THR A 16 -10.22 -3.97 -1.21
N VAL A 17 -9.90 -5.06 -0.51
CA VAL A 17 -10.06 -6.44 -1.00
C VAL A 17 -11.04 -7.20 -0.10
N PRO A 18 -11.84 -8.14 -0.66
CA PRO A 18 -12.75 -8.94 0.15
C PRO A 18 -12.00 -9.84 1.12
N LYS A 19 -12.62 -10.14 2.25
CA LYS A 19 -12.10 -11.10 3.21
C LYS A 19 -12.06 -12.50 2.58
N VAL A 20 -11.07 -13.30 2.97
CA VAL A 20 -11.03 -14.72 2.60
C VAL A 20 -11.86 -15.50 3.61
N SER A 21 -12.84 -16.24 3.12
CA SER A 21 -13.65 -17.14 3.94
C SER A 21 -12.88 -18.41 4.32
N SER A 22 -13.14 -18.95 5.50
CA SER A 22 -12.68 -20.29 5.90
C SER A 22 -13.44 -21.42 5.20
N ASN A 23 -14.55 -21.13 4.57
CA ASN A 23 -15.35 -22.04 3.76
C ASN A 23 -14.89 -21.95 2.30
N ALA A 24 -14.99 -23.05 1.56
CA ALA A 24 -14.60 -23.09 0.13
C ALA A 24 -15.50 -22.24 -0.77
N GLU A 25 -16.69 -21.87 -0.29
CA GLU A 25 -17.64 -21.03 -1.01
C GLU A 25 -17.35 -19.54 -0.73
N ALA A 26 -17.36 -18.71 -1.77
CA ALA A 26 -17.29 -17.27 -1.64
C ALA A 26 -18.57 -16.74 -0.99
N THR A 27 -18.45 -16.22 0.22
CA THR A 27 -19.60 -15.77 1.02
C THR A 27 -19.68 -14.25 1.17
N GLU A 28 -18.67 -13.51 0.72
CA GLU A 28 -18.70 -12.05 0.77
C GLU A 28 -19.56 -11.50 -0.38
N PRO A 29 -20.38 -10.48 -0.11
CA PRO A 29 -21.14 -9.81 -1.16
C PRO A 29 -20.21 -9.16 -2.19
N SER A 30 -20.69 -8.97 -3.41
CA SER A 30 -19.91 -8.32 -4.49
C SER A 30 -19.58 -6.85 -4.21
N VAL A 31 -20.29 -6.22 -3.28
CA VAL A 31 -20.06 -4.86 -2.79
C VAL A 31 -19.98 -4.93 -1.27
N PRO A 32 -18.98 -4.28 -0.64
CA PRO A 32 -18.86 -4.28 0.82
C PRO A 32 -20.09 -3.58 1.44
N GLU A 33 -20.55 -4.08 2.59
CA GLU A 33 -21.65 -3.46 3.34
C GLU A 33 -21.27 -2.07 3.89
N SER A 34 -20.00 -1.86 4.14
CA SER A 34 -19.43 -0.60 4.62
C SER A 34 -17.97 -0.46 4.21
N GLY A 35 -17.49 0.78 4.18
CA GLY A 35 -16.10 1.09 3.80
C GLY A 35 -15.93 1.29 2.29
N GLU A 36 -14.69 1.15 1.84
CA GLU A 36 -14.34 1.38 0.44
C GLU A 36 -14.76 0.21 -0.45
N VAL A 37 -15.07 0.50 -1.71
CA VAL A 37 -15.43 -0.52 -2.70
C VAL A 37 -14.25 -1.45 -2.98
N TYR A 38 -14.55 -2.70 -3.35
CA TYR A 38 -13.52 -3.67 -3.69
C TYR A 38 -12.73 -3.26 -4.93
N CYS A 39 -11.42 -3.48 -4.87
CA CYS A 39 -10.53 -3.31 -6.00
C CYS A 39 -10.85 -4.33 -7.09
N THR A 40 -10.90 -3.89 -8.31
CA THR A 40 -11.01 -4.73 -9.49
C THR A 40 -9.72 -4.73 -10.30
N LYS A 41 -9.53 -5.72 -11.19
CA LYS A 41 -8.41 -5.72 -12.14
C LYS A 41 -8.41 -4.45 -13.03
N LYS A 42 -9.60 -3.92 -13.36
CA LYS A 42 -9.75 -2.67 -14.11
C LYS A 42 -9.19 -1.46 -13.35
N ASP A 43 -9.31 -1.41 -12.03
CA ASP A 43 -8.72 -0.32 -11.24
C ASP A 43 -7.20 -0.33 -11.37
N LEU A 44 -6.56 -1.52 -11.37
CA LEU A 44 -5.12 -1.65 -11.56
C LEU A 44 -4.69 -1.28 -12.99
N ILE A 45 -5.42 -1.74 -14.01
CA ILE A 45 -5.12 -1.40 -15.42
C ILE A 45 -5.19 0.10 -15.63
N ASN A 46 -6.20 0.77 -15.09
CA ASN A 46 -6.49 2.18 -15.33
C ASN A 46 -5.78 3.15 -14.37
N CYS A 47 -5.00 2.67 -13.41
CA CYS A 47 -4.26 3.57 -12.53
C CYS A 47 -2.97 4.06 -13.21
N SER A 48 -2.57 5.31 -12.95
CA SER A 48 -1.27 5.85 -13.33
C SER A 48 -0.18 5.50 -12.31
N GLY A 49 -0.55 5.05 -11.13
CA GLY A 49 0.35 4.57 -10.06
C GLY A 49 -0.40 3.87 -8.95
N LEU A 50 0.30 3.14 -8.10
CA LEU A 50 -0.28 2.27 -7.07
C LEU A 50 0.34 2.53 -5.69
N ALA A 51 -0.50 2.69 -4.68
CA ALA A 51 -0.11 2.55 -3.28
C ALA A 51 -0.71 1.25 -2.72
N LEU A 52 0.12 0.23 -2.52
CA LEU A 52 -0.29 -1.09 -2.05
C LEU A 52 -0.09 -1.21 -0.55
N GLY A 53 -1.15 -1.49 0.21
CA GLY A 53 -1.09 -1.55 1.66
C GLY A 53 -1.75 -2.78 2.26
N SER A 54 -1.16 -3.29 3.32
CA SER A 54 -1.69 -4.43 4.09
C SER A 54 -1.26 -4.34 5.55
N PRO A 55 -2.10 -4.73 6.50
CA PRO A 55 -1.61 -4.97 7.85
C PRO A 55 -0.62 -6.14 7.85
N THR A 56 0.33 -6.09 8.78
CA THR A 56 1.25 -7.21 9.03
C THR A 56 0.49 -8.44 9.55
N ARG A 57 0.82 -9.58 9.01
CA ARG A 57 0.45 -10.91 9.53
C ARG A 57 1.70 -11.78 9.54
N PHE A 58 2.33 -11.92 10.73
CA PHE A 58 3.57 -12.69 10.92
C PHE A 58 4.69 -12.32 9.93
N GLY A 59 4.90 -11.00 9.72
CA GLY A 59 5.92 -10.48 8.80
C GLY A 59 5.55 -10.54 7.31
N SER A 60 4.29 -10.82 6.98
CA SER A 60 3.78 -10.86 5.60
C SER A 60 2.50 -10.05 5.45
N MET A 61 2.06 -9.84 4.23
CA MET A 61 0.75 -9.25 3.95
C MET A 61 -0.39 -10.17 4.40
N ALA A 62 -1.55 -9.61 4.67
CA ALA A 62 -2.75 -10.36 5.03
C ALA A 62 -3.22 -11.27 3.87
N ALA A 63 -3.78 -12.45 4.21
CA ALA A 63 -4.24 -13.43 3.24
C ALA A 63 -5.22 -12.86 2.18
N PRO A 64 -6.19 -11.98 2.51
CA PRO A 64 -7.04 -11.37 1.49
C PRO A 64 -6.26 -10.58 0.43
N MET A 65 -5.24 -9.83 0.84
CA MET A 65 -4.39 -9.09 -0.09
C MET A 65 -3.62 -10.07 -0.99
N LYS A 66 -2.97 -11.08 -0.41
CA LYS A 66 -2.23 -12.09 -1.19
C LYS A 66 -3.14 -12.83 -2.17
N TYR A 67 -4.34 -13.21 -1.74
CA TYR A 67 -5.32 -13.87 -2.61
C TYR A 67 -5.71 -13.00 -3.81
N PHE A 68 -5.97 -11.71 -3.57
CA PHE A 68 -6.26 -10.75 -4.65
C PHE A 68 -5.08 -10.63 -5.61
N LEU A 69 -3.86 -10.45 -5.09
CA LEU A 69 -2.65 -10.31 -5.91
C LEU A 69 -2.36 -11.57 -6.74
N ASP A 70 -2.60 -12.77 -6.19
CA ASP A 70 -2.45 -14.03 -6.92
C ASP A 70 -3.41 -14.14 -8.11
N SER A 71 -4.57 -13.48 -8.04
CA SER A 71 -5.52 -13.42 -9.16
C SER A 71 -5.09 -12.52 -10.32
N THR A 72 -4.01 -11.74 -10.18
CA THR A 72 -3.55 -10.75 -11.17
C THR A 72 -2.54 -11.29 -12.19
N GLY A 73 -2.34 -12.60 -12.28
CA GLY A 73 -1.38 -13.22 -13.20
C GLY A 73 -1.57 -12.82 -14.67
N GLU A 74 -2.80 -12.58 -15.10
CA GLU A 74 -3.13 -12.09 -16.44
C GLU A 74 -2.57 -10.66 -16.68
N LEU A 75 -2.66 -9.77 -15.66
CA LEU A 75 -2.11 -8.41 -15.76
C LEU A 75 -0.59 -8.43 -15.91
N TRP A 76 0.06 -9.33 -15.16
CA TRP A 76 1.50 -9.56 -15.28
C TRP A 76 1.88 -10.06 -16.67
N ALA A 77 1.17 -11.04 -17.22
CA ALA A 77 1.44 -11.60 -18.53
C ALA A 77 1.29 -10.57 -19.67
N ASN A 78 0.43 -9.57 -19.49
CA ASN A 78 0.17 -8.50 -20.44
C ASN A 78 0.97 -7.21 -20.17
N ASN A 79 1.84 -7.18 -19.13
CA ASN A 79 2.63 -6.02 -18.71
C ASN A 79 1.80 -4.78 -18.38
N GLU A 80 0.58 -4.96 -17.84
CA GLU A 80 -0.40 -3.87 -17.60
C GLU A 80 0.05 -2.83 -16.57
N LEU A 81 0.99 -3.19 -15.68
CA LEU A 81 1.52 -2.31 -14.64
C LEU A 81 2.98 -1.88 -14.90
N GLU A 82 3.57 -2.29 -16.00
CA GLU A 82 4.95 -1.97 -16.33
C GLU A 82 5.18 -0.44 -16.36
N ASN A 83 6.30 -0.01 -15.75
CA ASN A 83 6.73 1.39 -15.63
C ASN A 83 5.80 2.32 -14.83
N LYS A 84 4.69 1.85 -14.27
CA LYS A 84 3.87 2.66 -13.37
C LYS A 84 4.55 2.81 -12.00
N PRO A 85 4.62 4.02 -11.42
CA PRO A 85 5.16 4.22 -10.07
C PRO A 85 4.30 3.52 -9.01
N GLY A 86 4.96 2.86 -8.06
CA GLY A 86 4.26 2.20 -6.95
C GLY A 86 5.00 2.34 -5.63
N CYS A 87 4.27 2.50 -4.55
CA CYS A 87 4.77 2.45 -3.18
C CYS A 87 3.99 1.42 -2.37
N VAL A 88 4.55 1.03 -1.23
CA VAL A 88 3.92 0.10 -0.29
C VAL A 88 3.81 0.72 1.08
N PHE A 89 2.81 0.29 1.88
CA PHE A 89 2.66 0.73 3.27
C PHE A 89 2.07 -0.38 4.15
N THR A 90 2.32 -0.31 5.46
CA THR A 90 1.85 -1.34 6.39
C THR A 90 1.46 -0.76 7.75
N SER A 91 0.78 -1.57 8.55
CA SER A 91 0.58 -1.33 9.98
C SER A 91 0.93 -2.58 10.79
N THR A 92 1.44 -2.37 12.00
CA THR A 92 1.83 -3.45 12.92
C THR A 92 1.31 -3.17 14.32
N GLY A 93 1.14 -4.23 15.12
CA GLY A 93 0.79 -4.08 16.53
C GLY A 93 1.98 -3.74 17.44
N SER A 94 3.22 -3.88 16.96
CA SER A 94 4.43 -3.63 17.75
C SER A 94 5.57 -3.09 16.90
N MET A 95 6.54 -2.40 17.55
CA MET A 95 7.69 -1.77 16.88
C MET A 95 8.51 -2.76 16.03
N HIS A 96 8.76 -3.96 16.54
CA HIS A 96 9.50 -5.01 15.84
C HIS A 96 8.58 -6.10 15.28
N GLY A 97 7.36 -5.72 14.88
CA GLY A 97 6.31 -6.65 14.42
C GLY A 97 6.41 -7.08 12.97
N GLY A 98 7.54 -6.88 12.30
CA GLY A 98 7.75 -7.31 10.92
C GLY A 98 7.34 -6.25 9.88
N GLN A 99 7.46 -4.97 10.21
CA GLN A 99 7.13 -3.85 9.31
C GLN A 99 7.88 -3.97 7.97
N GLU A 100 9.22 -4.02 8.01
CA GLU A 100 10.06 -4.09 6.83
C GLU A 100 9.79 -5.35 6.01
N MET A 101 9.66 -6.51 6.69
CA MET A 101 9.40 -7.77 5.98
C MET A 101 8.06 -7.74 5.23
N THR A 102 7.02 -7.17 5.83
CA THR A 102 5.72 -7.00 5.16
C THR A 102 5.83 -6.07 3.97
N LEU A 103 6.56 -4.96 4.10
CA LEU A 103 6.83 -4.04 2.99
C LEU A 103 7.62 -4.72 1.87
N PHE A 104 8.68 -5.47 2.19
CA PHE A 104 9.44 -6.22 1.19
C PHE A 104 8.60 -7.26 0.46
N ASN A 105 7.70 -7.97 1.15
CA ASN A 105 6.77 -8.89 0.50
C ASN A 105 5.90 -8.19 -0.56
N MET A 106 5.41 -6.98 -0.26
CA MET A 106 4.62 -6.20 -1.20
C MET A 106 5.48 -5.57 -2.32
N LEU A 107 6.70 -5.09 -1.99
CA LEU A 107 7.65 -4.58 -2.98
C LEU A 107 8.03 -5.66 -4.00
N THR A 108 8.19 -6.90 -3.56
CA THR A 108 8.47 -8.03 -4.47
C THR A 108 7.37 -8.17 -5.52
N PHE A 109 6.10 -8.01 -5.14
CA PHE A 109 4.99 -8.00 -6.09
C PHE A 109 5.13 -6.86 -7.11
N LEU A 110 5.39 -5.63 -6.65
CA LEU A 110 5.56 -4.48 -7.54
C LEU A 110 6.70 -4.70 -8.56
N LEU A 111 7.83 -5.26 -8.10
CA LEU A 111 8.97 -5.60 -8.96
C LEU A 111 8.60 -6.65 -10.01
N HIS A 112 7.85 -7.70 -9.63
CA HIS A 112 7.39 -8.72 -10.59
C HIS A 112 6.42 -8.15 -11.62
N GLN A 113 5.65 -7.12 -11.27
CA GLN A 113 4.77 -6.41 -12.20
C GLN A 113 5.51 -5.38 -13.08
N GLY A 114 6.83 -5.25 -12.97
CA GLY A 114 7.63 -4.28 -13.74
C GLY A 114 7.44 -2.83 -13.29
N MET A 115 6.90 -2.60 -12.09
CA MET A 115 6.62 -1.25 -11.58
C MET A 115 7.89 -0.53 -11.08
N ILE A 116 7.86 0.79 -11.08
CA ILE A 116 8.90 1.65 -10.49
C ILE A 116 8.64 1.76 -8.99
N CYS A 117 9.43 1.08 -8.16
CA CYS A 117 9.27 1.09 -6.71
C CYS A 117 9.73 2.43 -6.10
N VAL A 118 8.84 3.07 -5.34
CA VAL A 118 9.05 4.38 -4.72
C VAL A 118 9.01 4.25 -3.20
N GLY A 119 10.16 4.44 -2.55
CA GLY A 119 10.27 4.45 -1.09
C GLY A 119 10.13 5.84 -0.47
N SER A 120 10.18 5.89 0.88
CA SER A 120 10.15 7.13 1.66
C SER A 120 11.56 7.74 1.73
N PRO A 121 11.76 9.03 1.35
CA PRO A 121 13.09 9.61 1.29
C PRO A 121 13.57 10.14 2.64
N TYR A 122 14.85 9.98 2.95
CA TYR A 122 15.48 10.53 4.17
C TYR A 122 15.57 12.06 4.20
N SER A 123 15.26 12.75 3.12
CA SER A 123 15.09 14.21 3.11
C SER A 123 13.89 14.67 3.93
N VAL A 124 12.97 13.78 4.25
CA VAL A 124 11.87 14.03 5.19
C VAL A 124 12.41 13.91 6.61
N LYS A 125 12.44 15.03 7.34
CA LYS A 125 13.00 15.11 8.69
C LYS A 125 12.42 14.06 9.65
N ALA A 126 11.12 13.82 9.55
CA ALA A 126 10.41 12.80 10.33
C ALA A 126 11.03 11.39 10.21
N MET A 127 11.68 11.05 9.09
CA MET A 127 12.38 9.76 8.92
C MET A 127 13.52 9.53 9.92
N ASN A 128 14.18 10.61 10.35
CA ASN A 128 15.28 10.56 11.30
C ASN A 128 14.82 10.75 12.75
N GLU A 129 13.62 11.26 12.96
CA GLU A 129 13.08 11.62 14.29
C GLU A 129 12.03 10.66 14.82
N THR A 130 11.42 9.84 13.93
CA THR A 130 10.36 8.90 14.34
C THR A 130 10.84 7.91 15.40
N LYS A 131 9.97 7.64 16.36
CA LYS A 131 10.16 6.61 17.39
C LYS A 131 9.06 5.54 17.32
N SER A 132 8.34 5.51 16.22
CA SER A 132 7.28 4.54 15.93
C SER A 132 7.40 4.03 14.49
N GLY A 133 6.34 4.06 13.69
CA GLY A 133 6.41 3.67 12.31
C GLY A 133 7.22 4.64 11.43
N GLY A 134 7.52 4.18 10.24
CA GLY A 134 8.29 4.92 9.23
C GLY A 134 9.58 4.19 8.84
N THR A 135 9.66 3.78 7.58
CA THR A 135 10.85 3.11 7.02
C THR A 135 11.16 3.66 5.62
N PRO A 136 12.41 3.55 5.13
CA PRO A 136 12.73 3.97 3.77
C PRO A 136 12.08 3.09 2.69
N TYR A 137 11.65 1.88 3.06
CA TYR A 137 11.00 0.93 2.16
C TYR A 137 9.52 1.27 1.91
N GLY A 138 8.93 2.06 2.79
CA GLY A 138 7.56 2.53 2.73
C GLY A 138 7.05 3.01 4.09
N PRO A 139 5.99 3.81 4.13
CA PRO A 139 5.37 4.22 5.38
C PRO A 139 4.86 3.02 6.19
N SER A 140 4.99 3.12 7.50
CA SER A 140 4.42 2.15 8.42
C SER A 140 3.79 2.82 9.63
N HIS A 141 2.83 2.16 10.25
CA HIS A 141 2.17 2.57 11.47
C HIS A 141 2.35 1.52 12.56
N VAL A 142 2.62 1.96 13.77
CA VAL A 142 2.63 1.10 14.97
C VAL A 142 1.41 1.42 15.81
N SER A 143 0.37 0.57 15.69
CA SER A 143 -0.91 0.76 16.40
C SER A 143 -0.83 0.49 17.89
N SER A 144 0.28 -0.09 18.39
CA SER A 144 0.40 -0.62 19.73
C SER A 144 -0.71 -1.63 20.09
N PHE A 145 -0.64 -2.24 21.26
CA PHE A 145 -1.67 -3.21 21.69
C PHE A 145 -3.04 -2.57 21.97
N ASN A 146 -3.12 -1.24 21.94
CA ASN A 146 -4.36 -0.48 22.15
C ASN A 146 -5.20 -0.37 20.85
N ASN A 147 -4.74 -0.96 19.75
CA ASN A 147 -5.36 -0.83 18.42
C ASN A 147 -5.62 0.64 18.03
N SER A 148 -4.72 1.54 18.40
CA SER A 148 -4.82 2.94 17.96
C SER A 148 -4.79 3.00 16.45
N ILE A 149 -5.76 3.68 15.88
CA ILE A 149 -5.84 3.99 14.44
C ILE A 149 -5.22 5.36 14.12
N GLU A 150 -4.84 6.11 15.15
CA GLU A 150 -4.28 7.45 15.00
C GLU A 150 -2.79 7.36 14.66
N LEU A 151 -2.42 7.96 13.54
CA LEU A 151 -1.02 8.11 13.14
C LEU A 151 -0.33 9.12 14.05
N THR A 152 0.91 8.85 14.41
CA THR A 152 1.76 9.90 14.99
C THR A 152 2.04 10.99 13.96
N PRO A 153 2.37 12.22 14.37
CA PRO A 153 2.74 13.28 13.43
C PRO A 153 3.87 12.90 12.48
N HIS A 154 4.85 12.10 12.94
CA HIS A 154 5.94 11.62 12.09
C HIS A 154 5.48 10.59 11.07
N GLU A 155 4.68 9.62 11.47
CA GLU A 155 4.10 8.62 10.56
C GLU A 155 3.26 9.29 9.47
N TYR A 156 2.42 10.28 9.85
CA TYR A 156 1.64 11.06 8.90
C TYR A 156 2.54 11.80 7.90
N GLN A 157 3.58 12.52 8.37
CA GLN A 157 4.49 13.27 7.51
C GLN A 157 5.21 12.36 6.52
N ILE A 158 5.66 11.18 6.96
CA ILE A 158 6.34 10.19 6.11
C ILE A 158 5.37 9.66 5.04
N ALA A 159 4.17 9.24 5.46
CA ALA A 159 3.15 8.73 4.53
C ALA A 159 2.74 9.78 3.50
N HIS A 160 2.52 11.01 3.95
CA HIS A 160 2.18 12.14 3.10
C HIS A 160 3.27 12.43 2.06
N ALA A 161 4.54 12.54 2.51
CA ALA A 161 5.68 12.80 1.61
C ALA A 161 5.88 11.67 0.59
N THR A 162 5.63 10.41 0.98
CA THR A 162 5.69 9.28 0.05
C THR A 162 4.61 9.39 -1.02
N GLY A 163 3.37 9.75 -0.65
CA GLY A 163 2.29 9.99 -1.60
C GLY A 163 2.62 11.11 -2.58
N GLN A 164 3.14 12.25 -2.09
CA GLN A 164 3.61 13.34 -2.95
C GLN A 164 4.71 12.88 -3.91
N ARG A 165 5.66 12.06 -3.45
CA ARG A 165 6.76 11.56 -4.28
C ARG A 165 6.26 10.67 -5.41
N VAL A 166 5.33 9.76 -5.13
CA VAL A 166 4.68 8.93 -6.17
C VAL A 166 3.97 9.81 -7.19
N ALA A 167 3.18 10.78 -6.72
CA ALA A 167 2.43 11.69 -7.58
C ALA A 167 3.33 12.54 -8.49
N LYS A 168 4.42 13.09 -7.94
CA LYS A 168 5.41 13.84 -8.74
C LYS A 168 6.04 12.98 -9.82
N LEU A 169 6.33 11.72 -9.51
CA LEU A 169 6.89 10.81 -10.51
C LEU A 169 5.88 10.50 -11.60
N ILE A 170 4.61 10.26 -11.28
CA ILE A 170 3.52 10.10 -12.26
C ILE A 170 3.48 11.31 -13.18
N ASN A 171 3.37 12.52 -12.63
CA ASN A 171 3.31 13.76 -13.40
C ASN A 171 4.57 14.04 -14.26
N THR A 172 5.65 13.32 -14.04
CA THR A 172 6.90 13.45 -14.82
C THR A 172 6.94 12.44 -15.97
N LEU A 173 6.25 11.30 -15.81
CA LEU A 173 6.22 10.20 -16.79
C LEU A 173 5.08 10.36 -17.81
N ASP A 174 4.01 11.08 -17.44
CA ASP A 174 2.91 11.48 -18.34
C ASP A 174 3.36 12.65 -19.28
#